data_1467666d65e9625529b6cb88ef3a0c0a
#
_entry.id   1467666d65e9625529b6cb88ef3a0c0a
#
_cell.length_a   1.000
_cell.length_b   1.000
_cell.length_c   1.000
_cell.angle_alpha   90.00
_cell.angle_beta   90.00
_cell.angle_gamma   90.00
#
_symmetry.space_group_name_H-M   'P 1'
#
loop_
_entity.id
_entity.type
_entity.pdbx_description
1 polymer ?
#
loop_
_entity_poly.entity_id
_entity_poly.type
_entity_poly.pdbx_seq_one_letter_code
_entity_poly.pdbx_strand_id
1 'polypeptide(L)'
;MPRENEREWNDFEKILVALEKFIKSGKIRYIGMSNETPFGLSKYLELSKNKNLPRMMSVQNPYSLVNRTYEIGMSEISIREKCGLLVYYPLAAGALSGKYRNGQMPKNSRLTLFKGWERMINPLAMKAYDEYYKLAKDQGLSMVQLAQAFVNSRPFVSSNIIGATTM
;
A
#
# COMPACT_ATOMS: atom_id res chain seq x y z
N MET A 1 13.60 11.64 -6.27
CA MET A 1 13.36 12.88 -7.06
C MET A 1 13.42 12.54 -8.53
N PRO A 2 12.54 13.07 -9.39
CA PRO A 2 12.65 12.92 -10.83
C PRO A 2 13.99 13.48 -11.31
N ARG A 3 14.59 12.85 -12.32
CA ARG A 3 15.81 13.37 -12.95
C ARG A 3 15.44 14.56 -13.85
N GLU A 4 16.32 15.55 -13.99
CA GLU A 4 16.06 16.77 -14.75
C GLU A 4 15.59 16.54 -16.21
N ASN A 5 15.90 15.38 -16.78
CA ASN A 5 15.57 15.01 -18.17
C ASN A 5 14.18 14.37 -18.30
N GLU A 6 13.44 14.16 -17.21
CA GLU A 6 12.13 13.50 -17.21
C GLU A 6 10.97 14.52 -17.13
N ARG A 7 11.09 15.64 -17.85
CA ARG A 7 10.09 16.72 -17.82
C ARG A 7 8.69 16.32 -18.27
N GLU A 8 8.53 15.25 -19.02
CA GLU A 8 7.23 14.71 -19.45
C GLU A 8 6.64 13.70 -18.47
N TRP A 9 7.36 13.36 -17.43
CA TRP A 9 7.06 12.30 -16.49
C TRP A 9 5.78 12.51 -15.67
N ASN A 10 5.33 13.76 -15.54
CA ASN A 10 4.20 14.16 -14.72
C ASN A 10 3.09 14.85 -15.54
N ASP A 11 2.86 14.42 -16.77
CA ASP A 11 1.72 14.91 -17.52
C ASP A 11 0.43 14.17 -17.08
N PHE A 12 -0.05 14.55 -15.92
CA PHE A 12 -1.26 14.00 -15.31
C PHE A 12 -2.47 14.07 -16.26
N GLU A 13 -2.57 15.11 -17.03
CA GLU A 13 -3.69 15.30 -17.97
C GLU A 13 -3.60 14.32 -19.13
N LYS A 14 -2.44 14.20 -19.77
CA LYS A 14 -2.26 13.22 -20.87
C LYS A 14 -2.54 11.79 -20.41
N ILE A 15 -2.17 11.44 -19.17
CA ILE A 15 -2.47 10.13 -18.59
C ILE A 15 -3.98 9.93 -18.48
N LEU A 16 -4.72 10.89 -17.92
CA LEU A 16 -6.17 10.79 -17.79
C LEU A 16 -6.87 10.71 -19.14
N VAL A 17 -6.45 11.52 -20.14
CA VAL A 17 -6.98 11.46 -21.50
C VAL A 17 -6.71 10.12 -22.18
N ALA A 18 -5.54 9.54 -21.96
CA ALA A 18 -5.22 8.21 -22.48
C ALA A 18 -6.09 7.12 -21.84
N LEU A 19 -6.29 7.18 -20.52
CA LEU A 19 -7.12 6.24 -19.78
C LEU A 19 -8.61 6.37 -20.13
N GLU A 20 -9.08 7.59 -20.42
CA GLU A 20 -10.45 7.84 -20.88
C GLU A 20 -10.80 7.03 -22.14
N LYS A 21 -9.87 6.91 -23.08
CA LYS A 21 -10.07 6.12 -24.31
C LYS A 21 -10.38 4.65 -24.00
N PHE A 22 -9.73 4.07 -22.99
CA PHE A 22 -10.01 2.69 -22.59
C PHE A 22 -11.36 2.54 -21.89
N ILE A 23 -11.77 3.54 -21.11
CA ILE A 23 -13.11 3.55 -20.49
C ILE A 23 -14.17 3.70 -21.57
N LYS A 24 -14.04 4.66 -22.48
CA LYS A 24 -15.00 4.89 -23.59
C LYS A 24 -15.12 3.69 -24.54
N SER A 25 -14.04 2.94 -24.72
CA SER A 25 -14.06 1.70 -25.52
C SER A 25 -14.59 0.48 -24.76
N GLY A 26 -15.00 0.62 -23.50
CA GLY A 26 -15.53 -0.46 -22.66
C GLY A 26 -14.48 -1.49 -22.18
N LYS A 27 -13.19 -1.26 -22.42
CA LYS A 27 -12.11 -2.18 -22.00
C LYS A 27 -11.87 -2.17 -20.51
N ILE A 28 -12.06 -1.03 -19.84
CA ILE A 28 -11.96 -0.87 -18.39
C ILE A 28 -13.16 -0.05 -17.89
N ARG A 29 -13.54 -0.24 -16.63
CA ARG A 29 -14.63 0.50 -16.00
C ARG A 29 -14.14 1.63 -15.10
N TYR A 30 -13.12 1.36 -14.32
CA TYR A 30 -12.57 2.27 -13.33
C TYR A 30 -11.06 2.29 -13.40
N ILE A 31 -10.45 3.37 -12.91
CA ILE A 31 -9.01 3.55 -12.84
C ILE A 31 -8.59 3.85 -11.40
N GLY A 32 -7.37 3.47 -11.07
CA GLY A 32 -6.72 3.77 -9.81
C GLY A 32 -5.22 3.98 -10.04
N MET A 33 -4.54 4.39 -9.02
CA MET A 33 -3.09 4.65 -9.08
C MET A 33 -2.33 3.75 -8.10
N SER A 34 -1.01 3.67 -8.25
CA SER A 34 -0.15 2.89 -7.38
C SER A 34 1.09 3.68 -6.99
N ASN A 35 1.48 3.57 -5.72
CA ASN A 35 2.66 4.23 -5.15
C ASN A 35 2.65 5.76 -5.33
N GLU A 36 1.47 6.36 -5.23
CA GLU A 36 1.30 7.79 -5.46
C GLU A 36 1.52 8.59 -4.17
N THR A 37 1.81 9.88 -4.38
CA THR A 37 2.02 10.88 -3.33
C THR A 37 0.75 11.71 -3.08
N PRO A 38 0.67 12.44 -1.95
CA PRO A 38 -0.44 13.37 -1.70
C PRO A 38 -0.63 14.40 -2.83
N PHE A 39 0.48 14.93 -3.35
CA PHE A 39 0.45 15.87 -4.46
C PHE A 39 -0.15 15.27 -5.73
N GLY A 40 0.35 14.09 -6.14
CA GLY A 40 -0.11 13.44 -7.36
C GLY A 40 -1.58 13.05 -7.28
N LEU A 41 -2.03 12.48 -6.16
CA LEU A 41 -3.44 12.16 -5.95
C LEU A 41 -4.33 13.40 -6.04
N SER A 42 -3.97 14.47 -5.33
CA SER A 42 -4.74 15.74 -5.39
C SER A 42 -4.81 16.30 -6.81
N LYS A 43 -3.69 16.23 -7.54
CA LYS A 43 -3.62 16.75 -8.91
C LYS A 43 -4.49 15.97 -9.90
N TYR A 44 -4.49 14.63 -9.80
CA TYR A 44 -5.38 13.80 -10.60
C TYR A 44 -6.86 14.07 -10.30
N LEU A 45 -7.23 14.22 -9.03
CA LEU A 45 -8.60 14.49 -8.61
C LEU A 45 -9.07 15.88 -9.07
N GLU A 46 -8.20 16.89 -8.93
CA GLU A 46 -8.45 18.25 -9.44
C GLU A 46 -8.70 18.28 -10.95
N LEU A 47 -7.80 17.67 -11.73
CA LEU A 47 -7.92 17.61 -13.18
C LEU A 47 -9.17 16.87 -13.64
N SER A 48 -9.45 15.74 -12.99
CA SER A 48 -10.67 14.97 -13.25
C SER A 48 -11.93 15.84 -13.09
N LYS A 49 -12.02 16.58 -12.00
CA LYS A 49 -13.15 17.47 -11.71
C LYS A 49 -13.24 18.67 -12.69
N ASN A 50 -12.12 19.35 -12.92
CA ASN A 50 -12.10 20.61 -13.68
C ASN A 50 -12.22 20.38 -15.20
N LYS A 51 -11.78 19.23 -15.69
CA LYS A 51 -11.77 18.90 -17.14
C LYS A 51 -12.72 17.78 -17.52
N ASN A 52 -13.57 17.34 -16.59
CA ASN A 52 -14.51 16.22 -16.81
C ASN A 52 -13.81 14.94 -17.33
N LEU A 53 -12.64 14.66 -16.81
CA LEU A 53 -11.85 13.46 -17.12
C LEU A 53 -12.14 12.32 -16.12
N PRO A 54 -11.79 11.06 -16.45
CA PRO A 54 -12.00 9.95 -15.55
C PRO A 54 -11.37 10.15 -14.17
N ARG A 55 -12.10 9.77 -13.13
CA ARG A 55 -11.68 9.94 -11.75
C ARG A 55 -10.89 8.74 -11.26
N MET A 56 -9.79 8.99 -10.55
CA MET A 56 -9.09 7.95 -9.79
C MET A 56 -9.96 7.47 -8.64
N MET A 57 -10.32 6.19 -8.64
CA MET A 57 -11.24 5.60 -7.66
C MET A 57 -10.53 5.03 -6.44
N SER A 58 -9.25 4.67 -6.58
CA SER A 58 -8.45 4.08 -5.52
C SER A 58 -6.97 4.39 -5.66
N VAL A 59 -6.25 4.22 -4.56
CA VAL A 59 -4.77 4.24 -4.53
C VAL A 59 -4.28 2.92 -3.99
N GLN A 60 -3.32 2.29 -4.66
CA GLN A 60 -2.66 1.09 -4.15
C GLN A 60 -1.28 1.47 -3.60
N ASN A 61 -1.15 1.53 -2.28
CA ASN A 61 0.09 1.88 -1.59
C ASN A 61 0.41 0.88 -0.46
N PRO A 62 1.68 0.80 -0.01
CA PRO A 62 2.03 -0.06 1.11
C PRO A 62 1.49 0.52 2.42
N TYR A 63 0.94 -0.34 3.26
CA TYR A 63 0.50 0.04 4.59
C TYR A 63 0.51 -1.17 5.53
N SER A 64 1.01 -0.98 6.74
CA SER A 64 1.08 -2.02 7.76
C SER A 64 1.36 -1.42 9.14
N LEU A 65 1.37 -2.25 10.18
CA LEU A 65 1.81 -1.86 11.53
C LEU A 65 3.18 -1.16 11.57
N VAL A 66 4.09 -1.51 10.67
CA VAL A 66 5.46 -0.98 10.62
C VAL A 66 5.72 -0.03 9.44
N ASN A 67 4.71 0.25 8.63
CA ASN A 67 4.76 1.26 7.58
C ASN A 67 3.47 2.06 7.59
N ARG A 68 3.50 3.20 8.25
CA ARG A 68 2.35 4.08 8.42
C ARG A 68 2.47 5.41 7.66
N THR A 69 3.35 5.46 6.66
CA THR A 69 3.61 6.68 5.87
C THR A 69 2.35 7.20 5.16
N TYR A 70 1.41 6.31 4.82
CA TYR A 70 0.12 6.68 4.23
C TYR A 70 -0.72 7.60 5.12
N GLU A 71 -0.56 7.52 6.42
CA GLU A 71 -1.27 8.38 7.38
C GLU A 71 -0.85 9.85 7.29
N ILE A 72 0.33 10.12 6.69
CA ILE A 72 0.84 11.47 6.51
C ILE A 72 0.31 12.05 5.19
N GLY A 73 -0.83 12.74 5.26
CA GLY A 73 -1.47 13.42 4.13
C GLY A 73 -2.35 12.55 3.25
N MET A 74 -1.94 11.33 2.88
CA MET A 74 -2.74 10.47 1.98
C MET A 74 -4.06 10.03 2.60
N SER A 75 -4.07 9.67 3.88
CA SER A 75 -5.27 9.23 4.60
C SER A 75 -6.35 10.31 4.64
N GLU A 76 -5.95 11.56 4.85
CA GLU A 76 -6.87 12.69 4.85
C GLU A 76 -7.53 12.87 3.49
N ILE A 77 -6.73 12.89 2.41
CA ILE A 77 -7.24 13.01 1.04
C ILE A 77 -8.17 11.84 0.71
N SER A 78 -7.77 10.61 1.06
CA SER A 78 -8.58 9.41 0.82
C SER A 78 -9.97 9.51 1.46
N ILE A 79 -10.05 9.99 2.69
CA ILE A 79 -11.32 10.15 3.43
C ILE A 79 -12.15 11.28 2.81
N ARG A 80 -11.57 12.46 2.63
CA ARG A 80 -12.28 13.66 2.11
C ARG A 80 -12.77 13.45 0.69
N GLU A 81 -11.92 12.90 -0.15
CA GLU A 81 -12.19 12.68 -1.56
C GLU A 81 -12.82 11.31 -1.87
N LYS A 82 -13.04 10.46 -0.86
CA LYS A 82 -13.60 9.10 -1.07
C LYS A 82 -12.81 8.31 -2.13
N CYS A 83 -11.47 8.41 -2.08
CA CYS A 83 -10.53 7.68 -2.93
C CYS A 83 -9.72 6.74 -2.03
N GLY A 84 -10.22 5.55 -1.80
CA GLY A 84 -9.73 4.67 -0.75
C GLY A 84 -8.45 3.92 -1.09
N LEU A 85 -7.77 3.43 -0.04
CA LEU A 85 -6.54 2.68 -0.13
C LEU A 85 -6.80 1.19 -0.40
N LEU A 86 -6.14 0.66 -1.42
CA LEU A 86 -5.92 -0.77 -1.62
C LEU A 86 -4.55 -1.10 -1.02
N VAL A 87 -4.54 -1.74 0.13
CA VAL A 87 -3.30 -2.00 0.87
C VAL A 87 -2.53 -3.14 0.24
N TYR A 88 -1.24 -2.95 -0.01
CA TYR A 88 -0.31 -4.05 -0.24
C TYR A 88 0.77 -4.09 0.85
N TYR A 89 1.43 -5.24 1.03
CA TYR A 89 2.37 -5.53 2.13
C TYR A 89 1.80 -5.38 3.56
N PRO A 90 0.56 -5.78 3.84
CA PRO A 90 0.00 -5.70 5.19
C PRO A 90 0.81 -6.48 6.22
N LEU A 91 1.53 -7.52 5.78
CA LEU A 91 2.43 -8.34 6.61
C LEU A 91 3.90 -7.96 6.47
N ALA A 92 4.25 -6.77 5.95
CA ALA A 92 5.64 -6.32 5.78
C ALA A 92 6.54 -7.40 5.13
N ALA A 93 6.16 -7.86 3.93
CA ALA A 93 6.83 -8.96 3.21
C ALA A 93 6.90 -10.30 4.01
N GLY A 94 6.00 -10.50 4.94
CA GLY A 94 5.91 -11.68 5.79
C GLY A 94 6.60 -11.52 7.16
N ALA A 95 7.23 -10.39 7.46
CA ALA A 95 7.88 -10.17 8.75
C ALA A 95 6.86 -10.15 9.90
N LEU A 96 5.69 -9.53 9.69
CA LEU A 96 4.59 -9.51 10.66
C LEU A 96 3.83 -10.86 10.78
N SER A 97 4.30 -11.93 10.14
CA SER A 97 3.81 -13.28 10.45
C SER A 97 4.55 -13.94 11.64
N GLY A 98 5.64 -13.34 12.09
CA GLY A 98 6.47 -13.87 13.15
C GLY A 98 7.52 -14.89 12.72
N LYS A 99 7.50 -15.36 11.46
CA LYS A 99 8.36 -16.46 10.98
C LYS A 99 9.86 -16.13 10.92
N TYR A 100 10.23 -14.85 10.98
CA TYR A 100 11.64 -14.41 10.98
C TYR A 100 12.16 -14.04 12.38
N ARG A 101 11.33 -14.20 13.41
CA ARG A 101 11.75 -13.93 14.80
C ARG A 101 12.89 -14.85 15.24
N ASN A 102 13.65 -14.39 16.22
CA ASN A 102 14.82 -15.11 16.77
C ASN A 102 15.86 -15.48 15.69
N GLY A 103 16.01 -14.65 14.65
CA GLY A 103 16.97 -14.87 13.57
C GLY A 103 16.61 -16.01 12.61
N GLN A 104 15.39 -16.52 12.67
CA GLN A 104 14.95 -17.59 11.77
C GLN A 104 14.82 -17.08 10.33
N MET A 105 15.28 -17.90 9.39
CA MET A 105 15.18 -17.64 7.95
C MET A 105 14.61 -18.88 7.25
N PRO A 106 13.29 -19.10 7.31
CA PRO A 106 12.69 -20.33 6.77
C PRO A 106 12.99 -20.49 5.28
N LYS A 107 13.37 -21.71 4.90
CA LYS A 107 13.58 -22.08 3.50
C LYS A 107 12.30 -21.78 2.70
N ASN A 108 12.45 -21.25 1.48
CA ASN A 108 11.35 -20.85 0.60
C ASN A 108 10.49 -19.67 1.10
N SER A 109 10.97 -18.93 2.09
CA SER A 109 10.31 -17.68 2.48
C SER A 109 10.79 -16.49 1.63
N ARG A 110 9.99 -15.42 1.58
CA ARG A 110 10.29 -14.25 0.72
C ARG A 110 11.68 -13.65 1.01
N LEU A 111 12.02 -13.44 2.28
CA LEU A 111 13.31 -12.84 2.66
C LEU A 111 14.50 -13.78 2.44
N THR A 112 14.26 -15.07 2.33
CA THR A 112 15.28 -16.06 2.03
C THR A 112 15.52 -16.21 0.52
N LEU A 113 14.45 -16.11 -0.27
CA LEU A 113 14.51 -16.29 -1.72
C LEU A 113 14.94 -15.03 -2.48
N PHE A 114 14.59 -13.84 -1.96
CA PHE A 114 14.79 -12.59 -2.67
C PHE A 114 15.69 -11.65 -1.85
N LYS A 115 16.79 -11.20 -2.45
CA LYS A 115 17.68 -10.18 -1.88
C LYS A 115 17.03 -8.79 -1.95
N GLY A 116 17.53 -7.84 -1.13
CA GLY A 116 17.07 -6.45 -1.13
C GLY A 116 15.91 -6.16 -0.17
N TRP A 117 15.57 -7.12 0.69
CA TRP A 117 14.52 -6.97 1.70
C TRP A 117 15.06 -6.86 3.14
N GLU A 118 16.37 -6.72 3.30
CA GLU A 118 17.07 -6.66 4.59
C GLU A 118 16.55 -5.53 5.49
N ARG A 119 16.03 -4.46 4.88
CA ARG A 119 15.35 -3.36 5.59
C ARG A 119 14.17 -3.84 6.46
N MET A 120 13.56 -4.97 6.12
CA MET A 120 12.42 -5.54 6.85
C MET A 120 12.84 -6.32 8.11
N ILE A 121 14.12 -6.63 8.26
CA ILE A 121 14.68 -7.41 9.38
C ILE A 121 15.84 -6.71 10.07
N ASN A 122 15.93 -5.39 9.98
CA ASN A 122 16.92 -4.62 10.73
C ASN A 122 16.64 -4.69 12.25
N PRO A 123 17.64 -4.39 13.12
CA PRO A 123 17.48 -4.55 14.57
C PRO A 123 16.30 -3.79 15.18
N LEU A 124 15.96 -2.60 14.66
CA LEU A 124 14.81 -1.81 15.16
C LEU A 124 13.48 -2.46 14.74
N ALA A 125 13.39 -2.91 13.50
CA ALA A 125 12.21 -3.62 13.02
C ALA A 125 11.97 -4.91 13.81
N MET A 126 13.04 -5.67 14.11
CA MET A 126 12.93 -6.91 14.90
C MET A 126 12.40 -6.64 16.30
N LYS A 127 12.85 -5.58 16.97
CA LYS A 127 12.29 -5.16 18.28
C LYS A 127 10.80 -4.86 18.18
N ALA A 128 10.38 -4.12 17.15
CA ALA A 128 8.96 -3.81 16.93
C ALA A 128 8.13 -5.10 16.70
N TYR A 129 8.64 -6.06 15.92
CA TYR A 129 7.95 -7.34 15.72
C TYR A 129 7.82 -8.15 17.01
N ASP A 130 8.81 -8.10 17.90
CA ASP A 130 8.72 -8.78 19.20
C ASP A 130 7.66 -8.15 20.11
N GLU A 131 7.54 -6.84 20.12
CA GLU A 131 6.47 -6.15 20.87
C GLU A 131 5.08 -6.44 20.28
N TYR A 132 4.94 -6.44 18.95
CA TYR A 132 3.67 -6.85 18.31
C TYR A 132 3.34 -8.32 18.56
N TYR A 133 4.33 -9.18 18.66
CA TYR A 133 4.10 -10.59 19.02
C TYR A 133 3.56 -10.74 20.46
N LYS A 134 4.14 -10.02 21.41
CA LYS A 134 3.64 -9.98 22.80
C LYS A 134 2.20 -9.48 22.83
N LEU A 135 1.95 -8.32 22.21
CA LEU A 135 0.61 -7.74 22.14
C LEU A 135 -0.40 -8.72 21.52
N ALA A 136 -0.06 -9.37 20.42
CA ALA A 136 -0.94 -10.35 19.80
C ALA A 136 -1.27 -11.49 20.75
N LYS A 137 -0.25 -12.06 21.42
CA LYS A 137 -0.44 -13.12 22.44
C LYS A 137 -1.36 -12.68 23.59
N ASP A 138 -1.13 -11.49 24.11
CA ASP A 138 -1.92 -10.96 25.22
C ASP A 138 -3.41 -10.79 24.86
N GLN A 139 -3.68 -10.60 23.55
CA GLN A 139 -5.04 -10.50 23.02
C GLN A 139 -5.57 -11.84 22.46
N GLY A 140 -4.88 -12.93 22.64
CA GLY A 140 -5.27 -14.26 22.10
C GLY A 140 -5.23 -14.35 20.58
N LEU A 141 -4.45 -13.49 19.90
CA LEU A 141 -4.34 -13.44 18.44
C LEU A 141 -2.99 -13.96 17.95
N SER A 142 -2.96 -14.43 16.71
CA SER A 142 -1.70 -14.53 15.97
C SER A 142 -1.22 -13.16 15.50
N MET A 143 0.09 -13.02 15.22
CA MET A 143 0.61 -11.77 14.62
C MET A 143 -0.07 -11.43 13.29
N VAL A 144 -0.41 -12.44 12.49
CA VAL A 144 -1.11 -12.24 11.22
C VAL A 144 -2.49 -11.64 11.46
N GLN A 145 -3.25 -12.18 12.42
CA GLN A 145 -4.57 -11.65 12.77
C GLN A 145 -4.48 -10.21 13.30
N LEU A 146 -3.51 -9.91 14.17
CA LEU A 146 -3.28 -8.55 14.67
C LEU A 146 -2.98 -7.58 13.51
N ALA A 147 -2.05 -7.94 12.62
CA ALA A 147 -1.65 -7.10 11.49
C ALA A 147 -2.80 -6.86 10.51
N GLN A 148 -3.60 -7.88 10.20
CA GLN A 148 -4.75 -7.76 9.32
C GLN A 148 -5.87 -6.93 9.97
N ALA A 149 -6.18 -7.18 11.23
CA ALA A 149 -7.18 -6.42 11.97
C ALA A 149 -6.82 -4.92 12.04
N PHE A 150 -5.54 -4.61 12.29
CA PHE A 150 -5.05 -3.23 12.27
C PHE A 150 -5.30 -2.56 10.92
N VAL A 151 -4.95 -3.18 9.82
CA VAL A 151 -5.17 -2.62 8.48
C VAL A 151 -6.66 -2.44 8.20
N ASN A 152 -7.46 -3.47 8.46
CA ASN A 152 -8.89 -3.46 8.17
C ASN A 152 -9.69 -2.46 9.05
N SER A 153 -9.16 -2.07 10.20
CA SER A 153 -9.81 -1.10 11.09
C SER A 153 -9.64 0.37 10.65
N ARG A 154 -8.86 0.63 9.60
CA ARG A 154 -8.59 2.01 9.17
C ARG A 154 -9.68 2.52 8.22
N PRO A 155 -10.28 3.71 8.48
CA PRO A 155 -11.41 4.22 7.70
C PRO A 155 -11.05 4.58 6.26
N PHE A 156 -9.78 4.79 5.94
CA PHE A 156 -9.29 5.07 4.60
C PHE A 156 -8.95 3.81 3.80
N VAL A 157 -9.03 2.61 4.38
CA VAL A 157 -8.75 1.35 3.70
C VAL A 157 -10.03 0.80 3.07
N SER A 158 -10.02 0.65 1.75
CA SER A 158 -11.12 0.03 1.00
C SER A 158 -10.93 -1.48 0.83
N SER A 159 -9.69 -1.92 0.70
CA SER A 159 -9.37 -3.34 0.55
C SER A 159 -7.95 -3.64 1.02
N ASN A 160 -7.77 -4.83 1.56
CA ASN A 160 -6.50 -5.35 2.00
C ASN A 160 -6.09 -6.51 1.08
N ILE A 161 -4.99 -6.32 0.36
CA ILE A 161 -4.50 -7.27 -0.64
C ILE A 161 -3.59 -8.28 0.05
N ILE A 162 -3.99 -9.53 0.01
CA ILE A 162 -3.20 -10.64 0.53
C ILE A 162 -2.79 -11.60 -0.58
N GLY A 163 -1.73 -12.37 -0.34
CA GLY A 163 -1.29 -13.45 -1.21
C GLY A 163 -1.11 -14.71 -0.38
N ALA A 164 -1.85 -15.76 -0.71
CA ALA A 164 -1.66 -17.10 -0.17
C ALA A 164 -0.84 -17.93 -1.16
N THR A 165 0.15 -18.68 -0.65
CA THR A 165 0.97 -19.60 -1.47
C THR A 165 0.47 -21.03 -1.41
N THR A 166 -0.34 -21.33 -0.42
CA THR A 166 -1.00 -22.65 -0.20
C THR A 166 -2.42 -22.40 0.28
N MET A 167 -3.26 -23.32 -0.03
CA MET A 167 -4.64 -23.39 0.49
C MET A 167 -4.64 -24.00 1.88
#